data_fe4d653bc33e3d40f9966693dec48040
#
_entry.id   fe4d653bc33e3d40f9966693dec48040
#
_cell.length_a   1.000
_cell.length_b   1.000
_cell.length_c   1.000
_cell.angle_alpha   90.00
_cell.angle_beta   90.00
_cell.angle_gamma   90.00
#
_symmetry.space_group_name_H-M   'P 1'
#
loop_
_entity.id
_entity.type
_entity.pdbx_description
1 polymer ?
#
loop_
_entity_poly.entity_id
_entity_poly.type
_entity_poly.pdbx_seq_one_letter_code
_entity_poly.pdbx_strand_id
1 'polypeptide(L)'
;MNVTIETTADGSPTLYREDLDEHYHSVKGALSESLHVYVDCAWRKAXQAAEPNQXAQXXPVRIXXVGFGTGLNAALTAXAATAAGKPTEYFSVELHPLAANETDLYARSLPEXLRDLXRAVNSAPWQHATPITPDFTLTXIHSXLLTMSLPQDPDLPNQSIDTLPQDPDLPXPSTLPQNLDAIYFDAFAPEKQPEMWSEALFRKLYNSMKPGAILTTYCAKGAIRRLLNQIGFLTERLPGPPAGKREILRATKPTKFF
;
A
#
# COMPACT_ATOMS: atom_id res chain seq x y z
N MET A 1 -18.20 -8.03 10.14
CA MET A 1 -17.30 -8.60 9.11
C MET A 1 -16.81 -9.95 9.59
N ASN A 2 -16.96 -11.01 8.78
CA ASN A 2 -16.47 -12.35 9.15
C ASN A 2 -15.21 -12.64 8.35
N VAL A 3 -14.13 -12.95 9.06
CA VAL A 3 -12.88 -13.39 8.43
C VAL A 3 -12.47 -14.73 9.02
N THR A 4 -11.87 -15.59 8.15
CA THR A 4 -11.31 -16.87 8.57
C THR A 4 -9.85 -16.97 8.10
N ILE A 5 -9.02 -17.69 8.85
CA ILE A 5 -7.63 -17.92 8.47
C ILE A 5 -7.56 -19.16 7.57
N GLU A 6 -6.83 -19.02 6.46
CA GLU A 6 -6.52 -20.13 5.57
C GLU A 6 -5.01 -20.18 5.31
N THR A 7 -4.49 -21.34 4.96
CA THR A 7 -3.08 -21.52 4.63
C THR A 7 -2.90 -21.51 3.11
N THR A 8 -1.98 -20.68 2.64
CA THR A 8 -1.68 -20.58 1.20
C THR A 8 -0.68 -21.66 0.76
N ALA A 9 -0.46 -21.78 -0.54
CA ALA A 9 0.38 -22.85 -1.10
C ALA A 9 1.85 -22.79 -0.67
N ASP A 10 2.35 -21.61 -0.28
CA ASP A 10 3.73 -21.50 0.27
C ASP A 10 3.79 -21.71 1.78
N GLY A 11 2.68 -22.11 2.40
CA GLY A 11 2.60 -22.37 3.85
C GLY A 11 2.31 -21.13 4.70
N SER A 12 2.24 -19.95 4.10
CA SER A 12 1.96 -18.73 4.83
C SER A 12 0.45 -18.52 5.02
N PRO A 13 0.03 -17.81 6.08
CA PRO A 13 -1.39 -17.59 6.31
C PRO A 13 -1.94 -16.45 5.46
N THR A 14 -3.24 -16.52 5.16
CA THR A 14 -4.04 -15.42 4.61
C THR A 14 -5.37 -15.39 5.34
N LEU A 15 -6.09 -14.27 5.21
CA LEU A 15 -7.45 -14.15 5.71
C LEU A 15 -8.42 -14.17 4.52
N TYR A 16 -9.55 -14.85 4.70
CA TYR A 16 -10.64 -14.90 3.73
C TYR A 16 -11.80 -14.03 4.27
N ARG A 17 -12.30 -13.16 3.43
CA ARG A 17 -13.43 -12.28 3.73
C ARG A 17 -14.70 -12.81 3.09
N GLU A 18 -15.60 -13.33 3.92
CA GLU A 18 -16.84 -13.97 3.45
C GLU A 18 -17.74 -13.01 2.66
N ASP A 19 -17.84 -11.77 3.10
CA ASP A 19 -18.73 -10.78 2.47
C ASP A 19 -18.29 -10.35 1.07
N LEU A 20 -17.01 -10.44 0.78
CA LEU A 20 -16.46 -10.14 -0.55
C LEU A 20 -16.15 -11.41 -1.36
N ASP A 21 -16.19 -12.59 -0.75
CA ASP A 21 -15.74 -13.83 -1.36
C ASP A 21 -14.32 -13.66 -1.91
N GLU A 22 -13.41 -13.16 -1.08
CA GLU A 22 -12.05 -12.80 -1.50
C GLU A 22 -11.04 -13.01 -0.37
N HIS A 23 -9.81 -13.36 -0.75
CA HIS A 23 -8.70 -13.47 0.19
C HIS A 23 -7.92 -12.16 0.26
N TYR A 24 -7.35 -11.86 1.44
CA TYR A 24 -6.50 -10.67 1.61
C TYR A 24 -5.21 -10.80 0.79
N HIS A 25 -4.68 -12.04 0.66
CA HIS A 25 -3.48 -12.31 -0.13
C HIS A 25 -3.70 -13.57 -0.97
N SER A 26 -2.86 -13.75 -1.98
CA SER A 26 -2.96 -14.89 -2.88
C SER A 26 -2.94 -16.23 -2.13
N VAL A 27 -3.86 -17.11 -2.47
CA VAL A 27 -3.87 -18.51 -1.97
C VAL A 27 -2.63 -19.30 -2.42
N LYS A 28 -1.91 -18.80 -3.43
CA LYS A 28 -0.69 -19.43 -3.93
C LYS A 28 0.56 -19.08 -3.11
N GLY A 29 0.49 -18.02 -2.31
CA GLY A 29 1.58 -17.65 -1.43
C GLY A 29 1.50 -16.20 -1.00
N ALA A 30 1.02 -15.97 0.22
CA ALA A 30 0.85 -14.61 0.76
C ALA A 30 2.20 -13.93 0.95
N LEU A 31 3.15 -14.61 1.60
CA LEU A 31 4.48 -14.04 1.85
C LEU A 31 5.24 -13.78 0.55
N SER A 32 5.26 -14.76 -0.37
CA SER A 32 6.01 -14.63 -1.63
C SER A 32 5.44 -13.52 -2.50
N GLU A 33 4.11 -13.37 -2.54
CA GLU A 33 3.47 -12.29 -3.29
C GLU A 33 3.83 -10.91 -2.71
N SER A 34 3.68 -10.75 -1.39
CA SER A 34 3.98 -9.48 -0.72
C SER A 34 5.45 -9.08 -0.86
N LEU A 35 6.36 -10.02 -0.68
CA LEU A 35 7.80 -9.75 -0.87
C LEU A 35 8.10 -9.34 -2.30
N HIS A 36 7.60 -10.08 -3.27
CA HIS A 36 7.94 -9.84 -4.68
C HIS A 36 7.30 -8.55 -5.21
N VAL A 37 5.97 -8.43 -5.08
CA VAL A 37 5.22 -7.34 -5.72
C VAL A 37 5.54 -6.00 -5.06
N TYR A 38 5.61 -5.98 -3.73
CA TYR A 38 5.65 -4.73 -2.98
C TYR A 38 7.05 -4.42 -2.45
N VAL A 39 7.67 -5.33 -1.72
CA VAL A 39 9.00 -5.02 -1.17
C VAL A 39 10.04 -4.94 -2.28
N ASP A 40 10.14 -5.95 -3.14
CA ASP A 40 11.21 -6.01 -4.14
C ASP A 40 10.93 -5.08 -5.34
N CYS A 41 9.72 -5.16 -5.92
CA CYS A 41 9.43 -4.43 -7.16
C CYS A 41 9.07 -2.95 -6.92
N ALA A 42 8.78 -2.53 -5.68
CA ALA A 42 8.50 -1.12 -5.37
C ALA A 42 9.50 -0.54 -4.37
N TRP A 43 9.52 -1.02 -3.11
CA TRP A 43 10.35 -0.40 -2.08
C TRP A 43 11.86 -0.46 -2.45
N ARG A 44 12.37 -1.64 -2.79
CA ARG A 44 13.79 -1.77 -3.18
C ARG A 44 14.12 -0.95 -4.43
N LYS A 45 13.21 -0.92 -5.37
CA LYS A 45 13.39 -0.12 -6.59
C LYS A 45 13.42 1.38 -6.26
N ALA A 46 12.57 1.84 -5.39
CA ALA A 46 12.59 3.22 -4.90
C ALA A 46 13.89 3.56 -4.13
N UNK A 47 14.28 2.62 -3.36
CA UNK A 47 15.42 2.76 -2.70
C UNK A 47 16.52 2.93 -3.55
N GLN A 48 16.71 2.21 -4.73
CA GLN A 48 17.81 2.31 -5.70
C GLN A 48 17.80 3.62 -6.48
N ALA A 49 16.64 4.13 -6.79
CA ALA A 49 16.51 5.40 -7.53
C ALA A 49 17.00 6.62 -6.72
N ALA A 50 17.05 6.51 -5.41
CA ALA A 50 17.50 7.59 -4.51
C ALA A 50 19.01 7.58 -4.25
N GLU A 51 19.72 6.52 -4.64
CA GLU A 51 21.15 6.32 -4.29
C GLU A 51 22.19 7.24 -4.95
N PRO A 52 21.96 7.89 -6.10
CA PRO A 52 23.05 8.69 -6.70
C PRO A 52 23.42 9.96 -5.94
N ASN A 53 22.71 10.32 -4.88
CA ASN A 53 22.92 11.59 -4.18
C ASN A 53 23.01 11.35 -2.67
N GLN A 54 24.16 11.53 -2.09
CA GLN A 54 24.40 11.35 -0.64
C GLN A 54 23.44 12.15 0.27
N UNK A 55 22.99 12.94 -0.17
CA UNK A 55 22.07 13.77 0.45
C UNK A 55 20.73 13.19 0.52
N ALA A 56 20.50 12.54 -0.54
CA ALA A 56 19.26 11.82 -0.64
C ALA A 56 19.19 10.57 0.28
N GLN A 57 20.29 10.11 0.74
CA GLN A 57 20.33 8.97 1.66
C GLN A 57 19.66 9.23 3.04
N UNK A 58 19.51 10.28 3.31
CA UNK A 58 18.95 10.71 4.47
C UNK A 58 17.50 10.91 4.44
N UNK A 59 16.95 11.00 3.34
CA UNK A 59 15.66 11.18 3.22
C UNK A 59 15.07 9.90 3.29
N PRO A 60 14.01 9.80 4.02
CA PRO A 60 13.32 8.54 4.10
C PRO A 60 12.58 8.21 2.80
N VAL A 61 12.52 6.94 2.48
CA VAL A 61 11.64 6.46 1.39
C VAL A 61 10.20 6.58 1.89
N ARG A 62 9.34 7.27 1.15
CA ARG A 62 7.94 7.52 1.53
C ARG A 62 7.01 6.64 0.72
N ILE A 63 6.22 5.80 1.42
CA ILE A 63 5.36 4.77 0.80
C ILE A 63 3.89 4.92 1.23
N UNK A 64 2.82 4.65 0.44
CA UNK A 64 1.48 4.54 0.64
C UNK A 64 1.10 3.16 0.40
N UNK A 65 0.54 2.53 1.04
CA UNK A 65 -0.05 1.38 0.95
C UNK A 65 -1.40 1.66 0.88
N VAL A 66 -2.13 1.18 -0.11
CA VAL A 66 -3.57 1.18 -0.27
C VAL A 66 -4.11 -0.14 0.26
N GLY A 67 -4.81 -0.07 1.37
CA GLY A 67 -5.25 -1.25 2.10
C GLY A 67 -4.22 -1.77 3.09
N PHE A 68 -4.42 -1.51 4.38
CA PHE A 68 -3.53 -2.04 5.42
C PHE A 68 -3.75 -3.56 5.61
N GLY A 69 -5.01 -3.99 5.55
CA GLY A 69 -5.38 -5.41 5.65
C GLY A 69 -4.83 -6.07 6.91
N THR A 70 -4.04 -7.13 6.72
CA THR A 70 -3.42 -7.87 7.83
C THR A 70 -2.20 -7.15 8.43
N GLY A 71 -1.65 -6.16 7.74
CA GLY A 71 -0.38 -5.53 8.10
C GLY A 71 0.85 -6.25 7.54
N LEU A 72 0.66 -7.28 6.71
CA LEU A 72 1.78 -8.09 6.21
C LEU A 72 2.76 -7.26 5.38
N ASN A 73 2.26 -6.43 4.45
CA ASN A 73 3.11 -5.58 3.63
C ASN A 73 3.95 -4.60 4.47
N ALA A 74 3.34 -4.04 5.53
CA ALA A 74 4.04 -3.13 6.45
C ALA A 74 5.14 -3.87 7.22
N ALA A 75 4.82 -5.05 7.78
CA ALA A 75 5.78 -5.83 8.54
C ALA A 75 6.98 -6.27 7.68
N LEU A 76 6.73 -6.72 6.44
CA LEU A 76 7.79 -7.13 5.52
C LEU A 76 8.66 -5.94 5.09
N THR A 77 8.05 -4.79 4.86
CA THR A 77 8.79 -3.57 4.52
C THR A 77 9.63 -3.11 5.72
N ALA A 78 9.12 -3.19 6.91
CA ALA A 78 9.90 -2.92 8.13
C ALA A 78 11.12 -3.87 8.28
N UNK A 79 10.97 -5.12 7.89
CA UNK A 79 11.97 -5.97 7.89
C UNK A 79 13.02 -5.63 7.03
N ALA A 80 12.61 -5.25 5.79
CA ALA A 80 13.56 -4.88 4.74
C ALA A 80 14.31 -3.56 5.03
N ALA A 81 13.58 -2.55 5.50
CA ALA A 81 14.14 -1.24 5.84
C ALA A 81 15.23 -1.35 6.91
N THR A 82 14.95 -2.11 7.97
CA THR A 82 15.91 -2.34 9.05
C THR A 82 17.13 -3.10 8.55
N ALA A 83 16.94 -4.15 7.75
CA ALA A 83 18.05 -4.93 7.20
C ALA A 83 18.96 -4.09 6.29
N ALA A 84 18.39 -3.11 5.60
CA ALA A 84 19.13 -2.23 4.69
C ALA A 84 19.64 -0.95 5.37
N GLY A 85 19.25 -0.67 6.63
CA GLY A 85 19.53 0.60 7.30
C GLY A 85 18.96 1.79 6.55
N LYS A 86 17.77 1.63 5.92
CA LYS A 86 17.20 2.65 5.05
C LYS A 86 15.93 3.24 5.68
N PRO A 87 16.00 4.50 6.14
CA PRO A 87 14.81 5.13 6.72
C PRO A 87 13.62 5.08 5.78
N THR A 88 12.47 4.68 6.31
CA THR A 88 11.23 4.52 5.55
C THR A 88 10.05 5.09 6.35
N GLU A 89 9.28 5.97 5.73
CA GLU A 89 7.99 6.45 6.23
C GLU A 89 6.89 5.72 5.47
N TYR A 90 6.09 4.97 6.20
CA TYR A 90 5.07 4.11 5.62
C TYR A 90 3.70 4.60 6.08
N PHE A 91 2.91 5.04 5.11
CA PHE A 91 1.53 5.47 5.32
C PHE A 91 0.61 4.38 4.80
N SER A 92 -0.36 3.95 5.59
CA SER A 92 -1.31 2.95 5.12
C SER A 92 -2.74 3.42 5.39
N VAL A 93 -3.59 3.35 4.37
CA VAL A 93 -4.98 3.78 4.47
C VAL A 93 -5.86 2.55 4.53
N GLU A 94 -6.76 2.48 5.52
CA GLU A 94 -7.68 1.37 5.70
C GLU A 94 -9.04 1.90 6.16
N LEU A 95 -10.09 1.44 5.51
CA LEU A 95 -11.45 1.79 5.90
C LEU A 95 -12.02 0.82 6.94
N HIS A 96 -11.64 -0.44 6.87
CA HIS A 96 -12.19 -1.52 7.70
C HIS A 96 -11.09 -2.24 8.49
N PRO A 97 -10.53 -1.58 9.53
CA PRO A 97 -9.48 -2.23 10.32
C PRO A 97 -9.94 -3.58 10.88
N LEU A 98 -9.04 -4.56 10.87
CA LEU A 98 -9.30 -5.84 11.50
C LEU A 98 -9.39 -5.69 13.02
N ALA A 99 -10.17 -6.54 13.67
CA ALA A 99 -10.28 -6.57 15.12
C ALA A 99 -8.97 -7.11 15.75
N ALA A 100 -8.70 -6.71 16.99
CA ALA A 100 -7.46 -7.11 17.67
C ALA A 100 -7.30 -8.64 17.79
N ASN A 101 -8.39 -9.36 18.00
CA ASN A 101 -8.35 -10.82 18.05
C ASN A 101 -8.03 -11.45 16.70
N GLU A 102 -8.47 -10.83 15.60
CA GLU A 102 -8.18 -11.29 14.23
C GLU A 102 -6.71 -11.05 13.89
N THR A 103 -6.18 -9.90 14.25
CA THR A 103 -4.76 -9.56 14.00
C THR A 103 -3.83 -10.42 14.85
N ASP A 104 -4.18 -10.71 16.10
CA ASP A 104 -3.36 -11.60 16.95
C ASP A 104 -3.37 -13.03 16.42
N LEU A 105 -4.52 -13.53 16.01
CA LEU A 105 -4.63 -14.87 15.42
C LEU A 105 -3.79 -14.97 14.15
N TYR A 106 -3.85 -13.96 13.30
CA TYR A 106 -3.03 -13.90 12.09
C TYR A 106 -1.53 -13.87 12.43
N ALA A 107 -1.12 -13.05 13.40
CA ALA A 107 0.28 -12.94 13.83
C ALA A 107 0.83 -14.30 14.29
N ARG A 108 0.05 -15.06 15.08
CA ARG A 108 0.44 -16.40 15.55
C ARG A 108 0.72 -17.37 14.41
N SER A 109 0.03 -17.19 13.27
CA SER A 109 0.18 -18.07 12.10
C SER A 109 1.43 -17.76 11.27
N LEU A 110 2.09 -16.61 11.51
CA LEU A 110 3.28 -16.21 10.76
C LEU A 110 4.55 -16.88 11.31
N PRO A 111 5.62 -16.97 10.48
CA PRO A 111 6.94 -17.34 10.98
C PRO A 111 7.40 -16.42 12.10
N GLU A 112 8.08 -17.00 13.07
CA GLU A 112 8.49 -16.31 14.30
C GLU A 112 9.14 -14.95 14.06
N UNK A 113 9.85 -14.78 13.14
CA UNK A 113 10.49 -13.64 12.75
C UNK A 113 9.62 -12.49 12.43
N LEU A 114 8.54 -12.86 11.99
CA LEU A 114 7.59 -11.82 11.63
C LEU A 114 6.54 -11.52 12.71
N ARG A 115 6.33 -12.39 13.64
CA ARG A 115 5.27 -12.24 14.65
C ARG A 115 5.35 -10.94 15.43
N ASP A 116 6.52 -10.57 15.89
CA ASP A 116 6.72 -9.35 16.68
C ASP A 116 6.48 -8.11 15.84
N LEU A 117 6.92 -8.12 14.63
CA LEU A 117 6.59 -7.04 13.71
C LEU A 117 5.08 -6.98 13.38
N UNK A 118 4.54 -7.92 13.14
CA UNK A 118 3.24 -7.99 12.90
C UNK A 118 2.45 -7.47 13.97
N ARG A 119 2.78 -7.87 15.22
CA ARG A 119 2.08 -7.28 16.38
C ARG A 119 2.36 -5.80 16.53
N ALA A 120 3.60 -5.38 16.35
CA ALA A 120 3.96 -3.97 16.45
C ALA A 120 3.18 -3.09 15.45
N VAL A 121 3.08 -3.51 14.19
CA VAL A 121 2.35 -2.72 13.18
C VAL A 121 0.85 -2.69 13.46
N ASN A 122 0.28 -3.80 13.95
CA ASN A 122 -1.15 -3.85 14.25
C ASN A 122 -1.54 -3.18 15.57
N SER A 123 -0.60 -2.98 16.49
CA SER A 123 -0.85 -2.27 17.75
C SER A 123 -0.55 -0.77 17.66
N ALA A 124 0.01 -0.30 16.55
CA ALA A 124 0.28 1.12 16.36
C ALA A 124 -1.02 1.93 16.39
N PRO A 125 -1.04 3.05 17.11
CA PRO A 125 -2.27 3.87 17.15
C PRO A 125 -2.54 4.50 15.79
N TRP A 126 -3.82 4.54 15.44
CA TRP A 126 -4.27 5.17 14.18
C TRP A 126 -4.03 6.67 14.23
N GLN A 127 -3.76 7.29 13.09
CA GLN A 127 -3.56 8.73 12.88
C GLN A 127 -2.30 9.29 13.54
N HIS A 128 -1.38 8.43 13.98
CA HIS A 128 -0.14 8.83 14.63
C HIS A 128 1.06 8.17 13.96
N ALA A 129 2.11 8.96 13.73
CA ALA A 129 3.38 8.42 13.25
C ALA A 129 4.05 7.65 14.39
N THR A 130 4.23 6.35 14.20
CA THR A 130 4.73 5.44 15.23
C THR A 130 6.01 4.77 14.75
N PRO A 131 7.16 4.99 15.41
CA PRO A 131 8.37 4.22 15.09
C PRO A 131 8.17 2.75 15.46
N ILE A 132 8.22 1.88 14.45
CA ILE A 132 8.13 0.42 14.62
C ILE A 132 9.53 -0.15 14.81
N THR A 133 10.50 0.35 14.03
CA THR A 133 11.94 0.05 14.19
C THR A 133 12.69 1.38 14.03
N PRO A 134 14.00 1.41 14.31
CA PRO A 134 14.77 2.66 14.08
C PRO A 134 14.71 3.17 12.64
N ASP A 135 14.48 2.28 11.68
CA ASP A 135 14.46 2.64 10.25
C ASP A 135 13.05 2.63 9.64
N PHE A 136 11.99 2.44 10.45
CA PHE A 136 10.64 2.33 9.88
C PHE A 136 9.61 2.98 10.78
N THR A 137 8.97 4.04 10.25
CA THR A 137 7.88 4.75 10.93
C THR A 137 6.57 4.50 10.19
N LEU A 138 5.55 4.03 10.90
CA LEU A 138 4.21 3.71 10.38
C LEU A 138 3.20 4.79 10.77
N THR A 139 2.37 5.17 9.82
CA THR A 139 1.15 5.94 10.08
C THR A 139 -0.05 5.25 9.45
N UNK A 140 -0.84 4.52 9.95
CA UNK A 140 -1.91 3.96 9.61
C UNK A 140 -2.89 4.94 9.61
N ILE A 141 -3.75 5.26 8.68
CA ILE A 141 -4.79 6.26 8.49
C ILE A 141 -6.15 5.57 8.33
N HIS A 142 -7.01 5.77 9.28
CA HIS A 142 -8.38 5.24 9.19
C HIS A 142 -9.22 6.24 8.38
N SER A 143 -9.45 5.91 7.12
CA SER A 143 -10.12 6.84 6.19
C SER A 143 -10.55 6.12 4.89
N UNK A 144 -11.39 6.51 4.10
CA UNK A 144 -11.70 6.21 3.01
C UNK A 144 -10.84 6.77 2.12
N LEU A 145 -10.06 6.18 1.47
CA LEU A 145 -9.14 6.69 0.49
C LEU A 145 -9.82 7.52 -0.62
N LEU A 146 -10.97 7.07 -1.03
CA LEU A 146 -11.75 7.76 -2.09
C LEU A 146 -12.13 9.19 -1.71
N THR A 147 -12.32 9.46 -0.43
CA THR A 147 -12.71 10.80 0.05
C THR A 147 -11.53 11.63 0.56
N MET A 148 -10.33 11.07 0.64
CA MET A 148 -9.17 11.83 1.08
C MET A 148 -8.88 12.98 0.13
N SER A 149 -8.58 14.16 0.69
CA SER A 149 -8.26 15.33 -0.10
C SER A 149 -6.77 15.37 -0.45
N LEU A 150 -6.44 16.04 -1.55
CA LEU A 150 -5.08 16.52 -1.78
C LEU A 150 -4.89 17.80 -0.96
N PRO A 151 -3.66 18.09 -0.51
CA PRO A 151 -3.40 19.37 0.13
C PRO A 151 -3.86 20.50 -0.79
N GLN A 152 -4.58 21.46 -0.23
CA GLN A 152 -5.03 22.61 -1.02
C GLN A 152 -3.83 23.46 -1.41
N ASP A 153 -3.79 23.84 -2.67
CA ASP A 153 -2.88 24.86 -3.14
C ASP A 153 -3.31 26.18 -2.49
N PRO A 154 -2.45 26.84 -1.70
CA PRO A 154 -2.85 28.08 -1.03
C PRO A 154 -3.23 29.20 -1.99
N ASP A 155 -2.85 29.10 -3.26
CA ASP A 155 -3.15 30.11 -4.28
C ASP A 155 -4.43 29.81 -5.07
N LEU A 156 -5.12 28.69 -4.80
CA LEU A 156 -6.40 28.37 -5.45
C LEU A 156 -7.59 28.72 -4.53
N PRO A 157 -8.66 29.29 -5.11
CA PRO A 157 -9.85 29.59 -4.29
C PRO A 157 -10.43 28.29 -3.72
N ASN A 158 -10.83 28.39 -2.48
CA ASN A 158 -11.40 27.31 -1.70
C ASN A 158 -12.59 26.70 -2.46
N GLN A 159 -12.38 25.55 -3.10
CA GLN A 159 -13.51 24.81 -3.64
C GLN A 159 -14.17 24.13 -2.45
N SER A 160 -15.33 24.65 -2.08
CA SER A 160 -16.16 24.07 -1.04
C SER A 160 -16.28 22.58 -1.30
N ILE A 161 -15.86 21.78 -0.33
CA ILE A 161 -16.17 20.37 -0.33
C ILE A 161 -17.67 20.29 -0.04
N ASP A 162 -18.47 20.42 -1.09
CA ASP A 162 -19.91 20.32 -0.96
C ASP A 162 -20.30 18.91 -0.55
N THR A 163 -20.62 18.78 0.68
CA THR A 163 -21.66 17.98 1.30
C THR A 163 -22.07 16.71 0.56
N LEU A 164 -21.18 15.74 0.51
CA LEU A 164 -21.64 14.35 0.52
C LEU A 164 -22.27 14.12 1.91
N PRO A 165 -23.41 13.42 2.00
CA PRO A 165 -23.97 13.09 3.30
C PRO A 165 -22.87 12.44 4.15
N GLN A 166 -22.56 13.05 5.28
CA GLN A 166 -21.54 12.48 6.15
C GLN A 166 -22.21 11.32 6.90
N ASP A 167 -21.80 10.12 6.54
CA ASP A 167 -22.11 8.93 7.31
C ASP A 167 -21.41 9.09 8.67
N PRO A 168 -22.15 9.13 9.78
CA PRO A 168 -21.51 9.36 11.10
C PRO A 168 -20.56 8.23 11.51
N ASP A 169 -20.63 7.10 10.84
CA ASP A 169 -19.74 5.96 11.13
C ASP A 169 -18.43 6.03 10.32
N LEU A 170 -18.28 7.00 9.38
CA LEU A 170 -17.06 7.16 8.62
C LEU A 170 -16.10 8.14 9.31
N PRO A 171 -14.81 7.84 9.27
CA PRO A 171 -13.83 8.77 9.85
C PRO A 171 -13.71 10.06 9.06
N UNK A 172 -13.38 11.06 9.55
CA UNK A 172 -13.20 12.27 9.03
C UNK A 172 -12.30 12.26 7.89
N PRO A 173 -12.59 13.19 7.12
CA PRO A 173 -11.73 13.33 5.96
C PRO A 173 -10.29 13.62 6.34
N SER A 174 -9.40 12.91 5.70
CA SER A 174 -7.94 13.05 5.91
C SER A 174 -7.28 13.54 4.64
N THR A 175 -6.08 14.13 4.78
CA THR A 175 -5.28 14.55 3.63
C THR A 175 -4.37 13.41 3.18
N LEU A 176 -4.34 13.16 1.87
CA LEU A 176 -3.49 12.13 1.29
C LEU A 176 -2.01 12.50 1.46
N PRO A 177 -1.17 11.59 1.96
CA PRO A 177 0.27 11.86 2.06
C PRO A 177 0.87 12.23 0.69
N GLN A 178 1.80 13.17 0.71
CA GLN A 178 2.41 13.74 -0.50
C GLN A 178 3.89 13.36 -0.63
N ASN A 179 4.44 13.64 -1.78
CA ASN A 179 5.86 13.40 -2.08
C ASN A 179 6.24 11.94 -1.89
N LEU A 180 5.36 11.06 -2.41
CA LEU A 180 5.54 9.61 -2.30
C LEU A 180 6.59 9.11 -3.29
N ASP A 181 7.46 8.22 -2.83
CA ASP A 181 8.46 7.52 -3.65
C ASP A 181 7.90 6.22 -4.23
N ALA A 182 6.96 5.59 -3.52
CA ALA A 182 6.32 4.37 -4.00
C ALA A 182 4.90 4.23 -3.45
N ILE A 183 4.04 3.57 -4.23
CA ILE A 183 2.70 3.17 -3.80
C ILE A 183 2.56 1.66 -3.98
N TYR A 184 2.15 0.99 -2.93
CA TYR A 184 1.70 -0.40 -2.97
C TYR A 184 0.17 -0.36 -3.17
N PHE A 185 -0.29 -0.77 -4.34
CA PHE A 185 -1.73 -0.77 -4.62
C PHE A 185 -2.27 -2.19 -4.44
N ASP A 186 -2.76 -2.46 -3.23
CA ASP A 186 -3.13 -3.81 -2.79
C ASP A 186 -4.61 -3.89 -2.39
N ALA A 187 -5.49 -3.23 -3.17
CA ALA A 187 -6.94 -3.30 -3.01
C ALA A 187 -7.46 -4.69 -3.44
N PHE A 188 -8.64 -5.06 -2.98
CA PHE A 188 -9.33 -6.25 -3.49
C PHE A 188 -9.53 -6.13 -5.00
N ALA A 189 -9.71 -7.28 -5.67
CA ALA A 189 -9.74 -7.36 -7.13
C ALA A 189 -10.75 -6.39 -7.76
N PRO A 190 -10.50 -5.93 -9.01
CA PRO A 190 -11.42 -5.00 -9.68
C PRO A 190 -12.86 -5.48 -9.75
N GLU A 191 -13.09 -6.79 -9.81
CA GLU A 191 -14.43 -7.38 -9.81
C GLU A 191 -15.12 -7.30 -8.45
N LYS A 192 -14.32 -7.24 -7.37
CA LYS A 192 -14.82 -7.23 -6.00
C LYS A 192 -14.94 -5.83 -5.42
N GLN A 193 -14.10 -4.92 -5.89
CA GLN A 193 -14.01 -3.56 -5.34
C GLN A 193 -13.73 -2.55 -6.47
N PRO A 194 -14.65 -2.46 -7.47
CA PRO A 194 -14.37 -1.66 -8.69
C PRO A 194 -14.12 -0.19 -8.43
N GLU A 195 -14.70 0.38 -7.38
CA GLU A 195 -14.51 1.79 -7.02
C GLU A 195 -13.05 2.14 -6.70
N MET A 196 -12.28 1.16 -6.24
CA MET A 196 -10.86 1.36 -5.95
C MET A 196 -9.99 1.40 -7.22
N TRP A 197 -10.54 0.96 -8.36
CA TRP A 197 -9.78 0.89 -9.61
C TRP A 197 -10.24 1.98 -10.61
N SER A 198 -10.63 3.13 -10.07
CA SER A 198 -11.18 4.23 -10.86
C SER A 198 -10.10 5.19 -11.36
N GLU A 199 -10.39 5.85 -12.48
CA GLU A 199 -9.53 6.91 -13.01
C GLU A 199 -9.30 8.03 -11.98
N ALA A 200 -10.36 8.45 -11.28
CA ALA A 200 -10.29 9.52 -10.30
C ALA A 200 -9.30 9.19 -9.17
N LEU A 201 -9.35 7.96 -8.65
CA LEU A 201 -8.44 7.56 -7.60
C LEU A 201 -6.99 7.48 -8.11
N PHE A 202 -6.77 6.87 -9.27
CA PHE A 202 -5.39 6.77 -9.80
C PHE A 202 -4.79 8.14 -10.16
N ARG A 203 -5.61 9.11 -10.62
CA ARG A 203 -5.14 10.49 -10.81
C ARG A 203 -4.73 11.13 -9.49
N LYS A 204 -5.53 10.93 -8.46
CA LYS A 204 -5.24 11.44 -7.11
C LYS A 204 -3.91 10.85 -6.60
N LEU A 205 -3.71 9.55 -6.75
CA LEU A 205 -2.46 8.90 -6.37
C LEU A 205 -1.27 9.40 -7.21
N TYR A 206 -1.44 9.53 -8.52
CA TYR A 206 -0.42 10.08 -9.41
C TYR A 206 0.03 11.47 -8.94
N ASN A 207 -0.92 12.33 -8.57
CA ASN A 207 -0.61 13.70 -8.13
C ASN A 207 0.13 13.72 -6.79
N SER A 208 -0.05 12.69 -5.94
CA SER A 208 0.66 12.59 -4.65
C SER A 208 2.11 12.08 -4.78
N MET A 209 2.49 11.60 -5.96
CA MET A 209 3.78 10.95 -6.21
C MET A 209 4.82 11.95 -6.72
N LYS A 210 6.07 11.76 -6.31
CA LYS A 210 7.21 12.46 -6.92
C LYS A 210 7.41 12.04 -8.38
N PRO A 211 7.98 12.90 -9.22
CA PRO A 211 8.49 12.44 -10.52
C PRO A 211 9.47 11.28 -10.33
N GLY A 212 9.34 10.23 -11.13
CA GLY A 212 10.15 9.02 -11.01
C GLY A 212 9.61 7.99 -10.02
N ALA A 213 8.60 8.32 -9.24
CA ALA A 213 8.03 7.40 -8.25
C ALA A 213 7.27 6.25 -8.91
N ILE A 214 7.07 5.17 -8.15
CA ILE A 214 6.63 3.86 -8.65
C ILE A 214 5.34 3.44 -7.95
N LEU A 215 4.41 2.86 -8.72
CA LEU A 215 3.25 2.17 -8.18
C LEU A 215 3.33 0.71 -8.63
N THR A 216 3.19 -0.24 -7.70
CA THR A 216 3.06 -1.65 -8.06
C THR A 216 1.72 -2.21 -7.62
N THR A 217 1.23 -3.20 -8.37
CA THR A 217 0.04 -3.95 -8.03
C THR A 217 0.15 -5.38 -8.58
N TYR A 218 -0.47 -6.30 -7.85
CA TYR A 218 -0.57 -7.68 -8.28
C TYR A 218 -1.44 -7.86 -9.53
N CYS A 219 -2.26 -6.87 -9.85
CA CYS A 219 -3.24 -6.94 -10.94
C CYS A 219 -2.60 -6.45 -12.25
N ALA A 220 -2.42 -7.38 -13.20
CA ALA A 220 -1.81 -7.08 -14.50
C ALA A 220 -2.84 -7.04 -15.64
N LYS A 221 -4.13 -6.84 -15.33
CA LYS A 221 -5.20 -6.79 -16.34
C LYS A 221 -4.95 -5.66 -17.33
N GLY A 222 -5.21 -5.95 -18.63
CA GLY A 222 -5.04 -4.98 -19.70
C GLY A 222 -5.81 -3.69 -19.50
N ALA A 223 -7.05 -3.77 -18.98
CA ALA A 223 -7.87 -2.59 -18.71
C ALA A 223 -7.20 -1.67 -17.69
N ILE A 224 -6.61 -2.22 -16.63
CA ILE A 224 -5.92 -1.44 -15.60
C ILE A 224 -4.63 -0.83 -16.18
N ARG A 225 -3.86 -1.60 -16.94
CA ARG A 225 -2.65 -1.09 -17.59
C ARG A 225 -2.97 0.09 -18.52
N ARG A 226 -4.01 -0.04 -19.35
CA ARG A 226 -4.44 1.04 -20.26
C ARG A 226 -4.90 2.28 -19.49
N LEU A 227 -5.63 2.09 -18.38
CA LEU A 227 -6.08 3.20 -17.53
C LEU A 227 -4.87 3.96 -16.94
N LEU A 228 -3.89 3.24 -16.42
CA LEU A 228 -2.68 3.88 -15.86
C LEU A 228 -1.89 4.62 -16.94
N ASN A 229 -1.75 4.05 -18.13
CA ASN A 229 -1.11 4.74 -19.26
C ASN A 229 -1.86 6.01 -19.65
N GLN A 230 -3.19 5.97 -19.66
CA GLN A 230 -4.03 7.12 -19.99
C GLN A 230 -3.84 8.28 -19.00
N ILE A 231 -3.60 7.97 -17.74
CA ILE A 231 -3.36 8.96 -16.69
C ILE A 231 -1.98 9.63 -16.88
N GLY A 232 -1.02 8.89 -17.42
CA GLY A 232 0.33 9.41 -17.68
C GLY A 232 1.45 8.55 -17.12
N PHE A 233 1.12 7.42 -16.50
CA PHE A 233 2.16 6.48 -16.05
C PHE A 233 2.81 5.79 -17.24
N LEU A 234 4.07 5.42 -17.07
CA LEU A 234 4.75 4.45 -17.93
C LEU A 234 4.60 3.09 -17.27
N THR A 235 3.93 2.16 -17.93
CA THR A 235 3.63 0.85 -17.34
C THR A 235 4.51 -0.25 -17.92
N GLU A 236 4.85 -1.23 -17.10
CA GLU A 236 5.56 -2.44 -17.51
C GLU A 236 4.99 -3.65 -16.79
N ARG A 237 4.87 -4.75 -17.52
CA ARG A 237 4.54 -6.04 -16.94
C ARG A 237 5.84 -6.71 -16.52
N LEU A 238 5.88 -7.15 -15.26
CA LEU A 238 7.03 -7.87 -14.71
C LEU A 238 6.64 -9.30 -14.42
N PRO A 239 7.60 -10.24 -14.40
CA PRO A 239 7.28 -11.59 -13.95
C PRO A 239 6.68 -11.57 -12.55
N GLY A 240 5.69 -12.42 -12.33
CA GLY A 240 5.07 -12.60 -11.02
C GLY A 240 5.94 -13.40 -10.06
N PRO A 241 5.51 -13.55 -8.81
CA PRO A 241 6.26 -14.34 -7.84
C PRO A 241 6.29 -15.81 -8.24
N PRO A 242 7.30 -16.57 -7.78
CA PRO A 242 7.36 -18.01 -8.06
C PRO A 242 6.07 -18.70 -7.61
N ALA A 243 5.53 -19.59 -8.47
CA ALA A 243 4.30 -20.34 -8.25
C ALA A 243 3.03 -19.48 -8.07
N GLY A 244 3.15 -18.16 -8.20
CA GLY A 244 2.05 -17.22 -8.07
C GLY A 244 1.47 -16.78 -9.42
N LYS A 245 1.06 -15.53 -9.51
CA LYS A 245 0.57 -14.93 -10.75
C LYS A 245 1.70 -14.89 -11.80
N ARG A 246 1.33 -15.07 -13.07
CA ARG A 246 2.30 -15.04 -14.16
C ARG A 246 2.96 -13.67 -14.30
N GLU A 247 2.19 -12.60 -14.14
CA GLU A 247 2.66 -11.22 -14.30
C GLU A 247 2.09 -10.31 -13.23
N ILE A 248 2.84 -9.27 -12.93
CA ILE A 248 2.41 -8.15 -12.09
C ILE A 248 2.64 -6.84 -12.87
N LEU A 249 2.16 -5.74 -12.34
CA LEU A 249 2.23 -4.44 -13.01
C LEU A 249 3.04 -3.46 -12.18
N ARG A 250 3.98 -2.76 -12.84
CA ARG A 250 4.66 -1.61 -12.27
C ARG A 250 4.42 -0.39 -13.16
N ALA A 251 4.03 0.73 -12.52
CA ALA A 251 3.74 1.99 -13.19
C ALA A 251 4.66 3.06 -12.61
N THR A 252 5.36 3.78 -13.49
CA THR A 252 6.31 4.84 -13.09
C THR A 252 5.76 6.19 -13.52
N LYS A 253 5.73 7.16 -12.60
CA LYS A 253 5.43 8.56 -12.93
C LYS A 253 6.65 9.14 -13.65
N PRO A 254 6.52 9.60 -14.92
CA PRO A 254 7.70 10.10 -15.64
C PRO A 254 8.35 11.29 -14.95
N THR A 255 9.67 11.36 -15.05
CA THR A 255 10.40 12.59 -14.75
C THR A 255 10.17 13.55 -15.92
N LYS A 256 9.82 14.79 -15.61
CA LYS A 256 9.71 15.81 -16.66
C LYS A 256 11.15 16.14 -17.11
N PHE A 257 11.46 15.84 -18.36
CA PHE A 257 12.65 16.38 -18.98
C PHE A 257 12.26 17.78 -19.49
N PHE A 258 12.91 18.80 -18.99
CA PHE A 258 12.81 20.14 -19.52
C PHE A 258 13.82 20.31 -20.66
#